data_1b8c7fc03809669a7c09db0ed936764e
#
_entry.id   1b8c7fc03809669a7c09db0ed936764e
#
_cell.length_a   1.000
_cell.length_b   1.000
_cell.length_c   1.000
_cell.angle_alpha   90.00
_cell.angle_beta   90.00
_cell.angle_gamma   90.00
#
_symmetry.space_group_name_H-M   'P 1'
#
loop_
_entity.id
_entity.type
_entity.pdbx_description
1 polymer ?
#
loop_
_entity_poly.entity_id
_entity_poly.type
_entity_poly.pdbx_seq_one_letter_code
_entity_poly.pdbx_strand_id
1 'polypeptide(L)'
;MASAALAAFIVAATLSGRAHAANKAILPVTPNSFVGVVSDETFATLGSGGGSSYVDSIRATGVGLLRQKFDWDFLTFGNGPSNVNWDYLDNFMTAMAQQGITVMPVLMDPPPSITTAPASGAVRGSYPPADLGAIGDFGAMLAQHYGTTGSFWAEHPGLPRHPITAWQIWNEPNLPVYWQPRPNAAAYVQMLRLASQKIKAVDPNAEIITAGIPDSRIKGSIPLARYVKQMYRAGAAGAFDTLAVNGYAPTGKAVIGLIKHIRRLVNGFGGRATALRISEFGWADRGPEHPKGRFTVGRNQGPYTYQAIRGLWKARKKLKLRGIVYYDWRDQPVYAGGKNFWGLHTGLLTINGKPKPALRWFKKAVRSLR
;
A
#
# COMPACT_ATOMS: atom_id res chain seq x y z
N MET A 1 31.43 -70.72 5.57
CA MET A 1 30.30 -70.15 4.79
C MET A 1 29.56 -69.21 5.76
N ALA A 2 29.87 -67.95 5.76
CA ALA A 2 29.31 -66.98 6.67
C ALA A 2 28.59 -65.91 5.82
N SER A 3 27.25 -65.82 5.99
CA SER A 3 26.44 -64.78 5.42
C SER A 3 26.52 -63.54 6.30
N ALA A 4 27.01 -62.44 5.75
CA ALA A 4 26.97 -61.13 6.38
C ALA A 4 25.67 -60.40 5.99
N ALA A 5 24.81 -60.13 6.98
CA ALA A 5 23.64 -59.27 6.83
C ALA A 5 24.03 -57.79 7.02
N LEU A 6 23.83 -56.98 5.98
CA LEU A 6 24.07 -55.55 5.98
C LEU A 6 22.82 -54.86 6.52
N ALA A 7 22.87 -54.29 7.74
CA ALA A 7 21.81 -53.48 8.29
C ALA A 7 21.94 -52.02 7.83
N ALA A 8 20.99 -51.58 7.02
CA ALA A 8 20.91 -50.17 6.60
C ALA A 8 20.23 -49.35 7.71
N PHE A 9 20.95 -48.42 8.36
CA PHE A 9 20.40 -47.42 9.24
C PHE A 9 19.86 -46.24 8.42
N ILE A 10 18.54 -46.09 8.37
CA ILE A 10 17.91 -44.89 7.87
C ILE A 10 17.88 -43.88 8.99
N VAL A 11 18.74 -42.87 8.93
CA VAL A 11 18.68 -41.71 9.78
C VAL A 11 17.67 -40.75 9.18
N ALA A 12 16.47 -40.71 9.75
CA ALA A 12 15.48 -39.68 9.45
C ALA A 12 15.88 -38.39 10.15
N ALA A 13 16.54 -37.48 9.43
CA ALA A 13 16.79 -36.14 9.88
C ALA A 13 15.49 -35.32 9.83
N THR A 14 14.80 -35.19 10.94
CA THR A 14 13.71 -34.21 11.12
C THR A 14 14.31 -32.82 11.19
N LEU A 15 14.40 -32.14 10.05
CA LEU A 15 14.68 -30.70 9.99
C LEU A 15 13.47 -29.91 10.53
N SER A 16 13.37 -29.78 11.83
CA SER A 16 12.51 -28.78 12.46
C SER A 16 13.16 -27.40 12.31
N GLY A 17 13.06 -26.83 11.12
CA GLY A 17 13.44 -25.46 10.84
C GLY A 17 12.47 -24.48 11.54
N ARG A 18 12.64 -24.28 12.85
CA ARG A 18 12.16 -23.06 13.50
C ARG A 18 13.01 -21.91 12.99
N ALA A 19 12.54 -21.28 11.90
CA ALA A 19 13.02 -19.97 11.52
C ALA A 19 12.71 -19.02 12.68
N HIS A 20 13.70 -18.70 13.48
CA HIS A 20 13.69 -17.55 14.37
C HIS A 20 13.57 -16.33 13.45
N ALA A 21 12.35 -15.79 13.29
CA ALA A 21 12.18 -14.46 12.78
C ALA A 21 12.95 -13.53 13.73
N ALA A 22 14.13 -13.10 13.32
CA ALA A 22 14.87 -12.06 14.01
C ALA A 22 13.89 -10.90 14.22
N ASN A 23 13.78 -10.43 15.45
CA ASN A 23 12.93 -9.31 15.84
C ASN A 23 13.47 -8.06 15.14
N LYS A 24 13.09 -7.84 13.87
CA LYS A 24 13.48 -6.67 13.11
C LYS A 24 13.01 -5.43 13.86
N ALA A 25 13.92 -4.55 14.18
CA ALA A 25 13.61 -3.22 14.70
C ALA A 25 12.89 -2.42 13.61
N ILE A 26 11.57 -2.61 13.52
CA ILE A 26 10.73 -1.81 12.65
C ILE A 26 10.83 -0.36 13.15
N LEU A 27 11.15 0.59 12.25
CA LEU A 27 11.35 1.99 12.60
C LEU A 27 10.24 2.54 13.50
N PRO A 28 10.55 3.36 14.50
CA PRO A 28 9.56 3.94 15.40
C PRO A 28 8.52 4.76 14.64
N VAL A 29 7.26 4.67 15.07
CA VAL A 29 6.18 5.50 14.52
C VAL A 29 6.26 6.90 15.12
N THR A 30 6.66 7.87 14.32
CA THR A 30 6.66 9.29 14.66
C THR A 30 5.39 9.99 14.15
N PRO A 31 5.03 11.16 14.67
CA PRO A 31 3.93 11.94 14.12
C PRO A 31 4.03 12.17 12.61
N ASN A 32 5.22 12.45 12.10
CA ASN A 32 5.45 12.73 10.68
C ASN A 32 5.31 11.48 9.79
N SER A 33 5.72 10.31 10.27
CA SER A 33 5.60 9.03 9.54
C SER A 33 4.22 8.38 9.69
N PHE A 34 3.40 8.83 10.67
CA PHE A 34 2.11 8.23 10.95
C PHE A 34 1.04 8.61 9.94
N VAL A 35 1.00 9.87 9.49
CA VAL A 35 0.00 10.36 8.54
C VAL A 35 0.65 10.56 7.19
N GLY A 36 0.08 9.92 6.19
CA GLY A 36 0.43 10.07 4.78
C GLY A 36 -0.75 10.58 3.95
N VAL A 37 -0.48 10.86 2.70
CA VAL A 37 -1.48 11.18 1.66
C VAL A 37 -1.21 10.36 0.40
N VAL A 38 -2.22 10.23 -0.46
CA VAL A 38 -2.10 9.82 -1.86
C VAL A 38 -2.06 11.07 -2.71
N SER A 39 -1.25 11.12 -3.77
CA SER A 39 -1.26 12.20 -4.76
C SER A 39 -0.66 11.74 -6.09
N ASP A 40 -1.47 11.15 -6.94
CA ASP A 40 -1.05 10.67 -8.27
C ASP A 40 -0.54 11.81 -9.16
N GLU A 41 -1.12 13.02 -9.02
CA GLU A 41 -0.69 14.20 -9.75
C GLU A 41 0.75 14.64 -9.40
N THR A 42 1.14 14.54 -8.13
CA THR A 42 2.51 14.82 -7.69
C THR A 42 3.50 13.90 -8.41
N PHE A 43 3.17 12.62 -8.52
CA PHE A 43 3.99 11.64 -9.22
C PHE A 43 4.13 11.98 -10.72
N ALA A 44 3.00 12.26 -11.39
CA ALA A 44 3.01 12.59 -12.80
C ALA A 44 3.82 13.87 -13.10
N THR A 45 3.66 14.92 -12.27
CA THR A 45 4.36 16.19 -12.45
C THR A 45 5.85 16.08 -12.23
N LEU A 46 6.27 15.45 -11.13
CA LEU A 46 7.69 15.39 -10.75
C LEU A 46 8.48 14.40 -11.60
N GLY A 47 7.90 13.24 -11.92
CA GLY A 47 8.55 12.27 -12.81
C GLY A 47 8.85 12.87 -14.19
N SER A 48 8.01 13.78 -14.67
CA SER A 48 8.22 14.53 -15.92
C SER A 48 9.18 15.73 -15.77
N GLY A 49 9.87 15.89 -14.63
CA GLY A 49 10.78 17.01 -14.38
C GLY A 49 10.08 18.33 -14.02
N GLY A 50 8.80 18.28 -13.64
CA GLY A 50 8.06 19.46 -13.20
C GLY A 50 8.45 19.97 -11.81
N GLY A 51 8.07 21.21 -11.49
CA GLY A 51 8.45 21.88 -10.24
C GLY A 51 7.86 21.26 -8.97
N SER A 52 8.55 21.44 -7.84
CA SER A 52 8.25 20.85 -6.52
C SER A 52 7.06 21.45 -5.76
N SER A 53 6.40 22.49 -6.29
CA SER A 53 5.33 23.22 -5.58
C SER A 53 4.20 22.35 -5.01
N TYR A 54 3.89 21.24 -5.67
CA TYR A 54 2.91 20.27 -5.16
C TYR A 54 3.39 19.59 -3.87
N VAL A 55 4.68 19.21 -3.84
CA VAL A 55 5.28 18.56 -2.67
C VAL A 55 5.38 19.52 -1.52
N ASP A 56 5.76 20.79 -1.80
CA ASP A 56 5.84 21.86 -0.80
C ASP A 56 4.52 22.04 -0.08
N SER A 57 3.40 22.01 -0.83
CA SER A 57 2.07 22.14 -0.26
C SER A 57 1.67 20.96 0.63
N ILE A 58 2.07 19.73 0.29
CA ILE A 58 1.92 18.52 1.12
C ILE A 58 2.78 18.66 2.38
N ARG A 59 4.05 18.98 2.22
CA ARG A 59 5.01 19.13 3.32
C ARG A 59 4.56 20.18 4.33
N ALA A 60 4.02 21.31 3.88
CA ALA A 60 3.49 22.38 4.72
C ALA A 60 2.34 21.95 5.63
N THR A 61 1.73 20.79 5.41
CA THR A 61 0.74 20.20 6.32
C THR A 61 1.38 19.51 7.52
N GLY A 62 2.66 19.15 7.46
CA GLY A 62 3.38 18.35 8.43
C GLY A 62 3.39 16.86 8.12
N VAL A 63 2.88 16.45 6.96
CA VAL A 63 2.94 15.07 6.46
C VAL A 63 4.36 14.74 6.01
N GLY A 64 4.82 13.53 6.34
CA GLY A 64 6.14 13.02 5.94
C GLY A 64 6.08 11.70 5.16
N LEU A 65 4.89 11.28 4.70
CA LEU A 65 4.68 10.05 3.94
C LEU A 65 3.78 10.31 2.73
N LEU A 66 4.23 9.88 1.56
CA LEU A 66 3.42 9.79 0.35
C LEU A 66 3.24 8.31 -0.02
N ARG A 67 1.99 7.86 -0.15
CA ARG A 67 1.67 6.56 -0.75
C ARG A 67 1.44 6.75 -2.22
N GLN A 68 2.22 6.07 -3.06
CA GLN A 68 2.22 6.26 -4.49
C GLN A 68 2.10 4.95 -5.24
N LYS A 69 1.20 4.88 -6.21
CA LYS A 69 1.14 3.77 -7.15
C LYS A 69 2.38 3.80 -8.05
N PHE A 70 3.16 2.72 -8.01
CA PHE A 70 4.20 2.43 -8.98
C PHE A 70 3.60 1.47 -10.01
N ASP A 71 2.98 2.06 -11.02
CA ASP A 71 2.35 1.40 -12.13
C ASP A 71 3.45 0.80 -13.03
N TRP A 72 3.60 -0.52 -12.96
CA TRP A 72 4.73 -1.18 -13.58
C TRP A 72 4.76 -1.02 -15.11
N ASP A 73 3.61 -1.21 -15.77
CA ASP A 73 3.51 -1.03 -17.21
C ASP A 73 3.81 0.42 -17.65
N PHE A 74 3.29 1.39 -16.90
CA PHE A 74 3.60 2.81 -17.13
C PHE A 74 5.10 3.09 -16.96
N LEU A 75 5.73 2.58 -15.91
CA LEU A 75 7.15 2.84 -15.62
C LEU A 75 8.11 2.17 -16.61
N THR A 76 7.65 1.19 -17.37
CA THR A 76 8.46 0.58 -18.45
C THR A 76 8.19 1.19 -19.83
N PHE A 77 7.23 2.09 -19.95
CA PHE A 77 6.84 2.74 -21.20
C PHE A 77 6.62 1.76 -22.37
N GLY A 78 6.15 0.54 -22.06
CA GLY A 78 5.95 -0.53 -23.05
C GLY A 78 7.23 -1.21 -23.54
N ASN A 79 8.40 -0.90 -22.99
CA ASN A 79 9.70 -1.45 -23.40
C ASN A 79 10.03 -2.82 -22.77
N GLY A 80 9.03 -3.47 -22.19
CA GLY A 80 9.15 -4.76 -21.52
C GLY A 80 9.41 -4.66 -20.02
N PRO A 81 9.15 -5.75 -19.27
CA PRO A 81 9.00 -5.71 -17.82
C PRO A 81 10.27 -5.32 -17.04
N SER A 82 11.46 -5.42 -17.64
CA SER A 82 12.73 -5.08 -16.98
C SER A 82 13.27 -3.69 -17.31
N ASN A 83 12.66 -2.99 -18.26
CA ASN A 83 13.17 -1.71 -18.79
C ASN A 83 12.50 -0.53 -18.11
N VAL A 84 12.76 -0.35 -16.81
CA VAL A 84 12.24 0.77 -16.04
C VAL A 84 12.84 2.10 -16.51
N ASN A 85 12.02 3.11 -16.70
CA ASN A 85 12.50 4.47 -16.92
C ASN A 85 12.96 5.06 -15.58
N TRP A 86 14.27 4.92 -15.32
CA TRP A 86 14.89 5.40 -14.08
C TRP A 86 14.85 6.91 -13.96
N ASP A 87 15.07 7.65 -15.04
CA ASP A 87 15.06 9.14 -15.00
C ASP A 87 13.73 9.66 -14.46
N TYR A 88 12.62 9.01 -14.84
CA TYR A 88 11.31 9.40 -14.33
C TYR A 88 11.18 9.18 -12.82
N LEU A 89 11.63 8.03 -12.34
CA LEU A 89 11.59 7.72 -10.90
C LEU A 89 12.62 8.51 -10.12
N ASP A 90 13.83 8.74 -10.65
CA ASP A 90 14.89 9.49 -10.01
C ASP A 90 14.51 10.96 -9.81
N ASN A 91 13.87 11.57 -10.81
CA ASN A 91 13.30 12.92 -10.67
C ASN A 91 12.28 12.98 -9.52
N PHE A 92 11.37 12.01 -9.47
CA PHE A 92 10.38 11.94 -8.42
C PHE A 92 11.02 11.69 -7.04
N MET A 93 11.93 10.73 -6.91
CA MET A 93 12.60 10.41 -5.65
C MET A 93 13.49 11.53 -5.14
N THR A 94 14.18 12.23 -6.05
CA THR A 94 14.97 13.43 -5.74
C THR A 94 14.11 14.51 -5.09
N ALA A 95 12.97 14.84 -5.69
CA ALA A 95 12.07 15.85 -5.15
C ALA A 95 11.48 15.42 -3.79
N MET A 96 11.13 14.15 -3.61
CA MET A 96 10.66 13.62 -2.33
C MET A 96 11.73 13.72 -1.26
N ALA A 97 12.97 13.33 -1.57
CA ALA A 97 14.12 13.40 -0.65
C ALA A 97 14.42 14.84 -0.22
N GLN A 98 14.46 15.78 -1.15
CA GLN A 98 14.66 17.21 -0.85
C GLN A 98 13.62 17.77 0.12
N GLN A 99 12.38 17.29 0.04
CA GLN A 99 11.29 17.71 0.93
C GLN A 99 11.18 16.88 2.21
N GLY A 100 12.02 15.88 2.40
CA GLY A 100 11.97 14.99 3.57
C GLY A 100 10.69 14.18 3.65
N ILE A 101 10.14 13.79 2.50
CA ILE A 101 8.95 12.93 2.39
C ILE A 101 9.38 11.51 2.02
N THR A 102 8.98 10.54 2.83
CA THR A 102 9.19 9.13 2.54
C THR A 102 8.13 8.63 1.58
N VAL A 103 8.54 7.85 0.58
CA VAL A 103 7.64 7.20 -0.36
C VAL A 103 7.28 5.79 0.12
N MET A 104 6.01 5.43 0.03
CA MET A 104 5.49 4.07 0.21
C MET A 104 4.87 3.64 -1.14
N PRO A 105 5.61 2.92 -1.98
CA PRO A 105 5.11 2.50 -3.27
C PRO A 105 4.06 1.40 -3.13
N VAL A 106 3.10 1.39 -4.06
CA VAL A 106 2.18 0.27 -4.32
C VAL A 106 2.62 -0.37 -5.62
N LEU A 107 3.14 -1.58 -5.55
CA LEU A 107 3.57 -2.34 -6.73
C LEU A 107 2.36 -3.01 -7.37
N MET A 108 1.98 -2.61 -8.56
CA MET A 108 0.83 -3.14 -9.30
C MET A 108 0.88 -2.81 -10.78
N ASP A 109 -0.17 -3.14 -11.50
CA ASP A 109 -0.35 -2.86 -12.93
C ASP A 109 0.79 -3.41 -13.80
N PRO A 110 1.04 -4.76 -13.79
CA PRO A 110 2.07 -5.37 -14.61
C PRO A 110 1.81 -5.16 -16.10
N PRO A 111 2.85 -5.14 -16.95
CA PRO A 111 2.70 -5.10 -18.40
C PRO A 111 1.77 -6.21 -18.89
N PRO A 112 0.82 -5.91 -19.81
CA PRO A 112 -0.13 -6.91 -20.32
C PRO A 112 0.53 -8.18 -20.86
N SER A 113 1.73 -8.07 -21.43
CA SER A 113 2.49 -9.18 -22.00
C SER A 113 2.87 -10.29 -21.01
N ILE A 114 2.89 -9.99 -19.72
CA ILE A 114 3.23 -10.97 -18.67
C ILE A 114 2.03 -11.38 -17.80
N THR A 115 0.83 -10.97 -18.18
CA THR A 115 -0.42 -11.30 -17.45
C THR A 115 -1.22 -12.38 -18.15
N THR A 116 -2.25 -12.89 -17.49
CA THR A 116 -3.27 -13.77 -18.09
C THR A 116 -4.42 -12.98 -18.71
N ALA A 117 -4.25 -11.67 -18.92
CA ALA A 117 -5.27 -10.83 -19.51
C ALA A 117 -5.58 -11.26 -20.95
N PRO A 118 -6.85 -11.24 -21.39
CA PRO A 118 -7.19 -11.46 -22.78
C PRO A 118 -6.57 -10.37 -23.68
N ALA A 119 -6.24 -10.72 -24.92
CA ALA A 119 -5.57 -9.83 -25.86
C ALA A 119 -6.38 -8.54 -26.16
N SER A 120 -7.70 -8.58 -25.99
CA SER A 120 -8.58 -7.44 -26.18
C SER A 120 -9.58 -7.30 -25.03
N GLY A 121 -9.96 -6.06 -24.72
CA GLY A 121 -10.97 -5.77 -23.69
C GLY A 121 -10.49 -5.92 -22.22
N ALA A 122 -9.22 -6.21 -21.99
CA ALA A 122 -8.66 -6.25 -20.66
C ALA A 122 -8.58 -4.84 -20.06
N VAL A 123 -9.06 -4.71 -18.81
CA VAL A 123 -8.86 -3.47 -18.04
C VAL A 123 -7.48 -3.54 -17.40
N ARG A 124 -6.64 -2.56 -17.70
CA ARG A 124 -5.30 -2.43 -17.11
C ARG A 124 -5.38 -2.49 -15.58
N GLY A 125 -4.40 -3.15 -14.96
CA GLY A 125 -4.33 -3.28 -13.51
C GLY A 125 -5.31 -4.27 -12.87
N SER A 126 -6.13 -4.94 -13.68
CA SER A 126 -7.10 -5.92 -13.18
C SER A 126 -6.56 -7.34 -13.12
N TYR A 127 -5.52 -7.67 -13.87
CA TYR A 127 -4.96 -9.02 -13.96
C TYR A 127 -3.59 -9.10 -13.27
N PRO A 128 -3.39 -10.05 -12.36
CA PRO A 128 -2.06 -10.30 -11.81
C PRO A 128 -1.13 -10.89 -12.90
N PRO A 129 0.20 -10.88 -12.69
CA PRO A 129 1.13 -11.58 -13.56
C PRO A 129 0.79 -13.06 -13.66
N ALA A 130 1.03 -13.68 -14.82
CA ALA A 130 0.89 -15.12 -15.01
C ALA A 130 1.87 -15.90 -14.10
N ASP A 131 3.12 -15.44 -14.03
CA ASP A 131 4.04 -15.80 -12.94
C ASP A 131 3.85 -14.83 -11.78
N LEU A 132 3.24 -15.31 -10.69
CA LEU A 132 2.99 -14.51 -9.49
C LEU A 132 4.29 -14.00 -8.82
N GLY A 133 5.45 -14.58 -9.13
CA GLY A 133 6.74 -14.13 -8.63
C GLY A 133 7.27 -12.88 -9.31
N ALA A 134 6.77 -12.55 -10.51
CA ALA A 134 7.27 -11.41 -11.30
C ALA A 134 7.08 -10.05 -10.61
N ILE A 135 6.01 -9.87 -9.81
CA ILE A 135 5.85 -8.63 -9.01
C ILE A 135 6.95 -8.48 -7.95
N GLY A 136 7.49 -9.60 -7.48
CA GLY A 136 8.62 -9.63 -6.57
C GLY A 136 9.94 -9.27 -7.25
N ASP A 137 10.14 -9.66 -8.51
CA ASP A 137 11.31 -9.26 -9.31
C ASP A 137 11.31 -7.75 -9.55
N PHE A 138 10.16 -7.20 -9.94
CA PHE A 138 9.98 -5.75 -10.07
C PHE A 138 10.28 -5.03 -8.75
N GLY A 139 9.71 -5.52 -7.64
CA GLY A 139 9.97 -4.94 -6.31
C GLY A 139 11.44 -5.06 -5.87
N ALA A 140 12.11 -6.16 -6.16
CA ALA A 140 13.53 -6.36 -5.86
C ALA A 140 14.42 -5.39 -6.67
N MET A 141 14.13 -5.22 -7.95
CA MET A 141 14.83 -4.26 -8.82
C MET A 141 14.71 -2.82 -8.28
N LEU A 142 13.51 -2.40 -7.89
CA LEU A 142 13.29 -1.09 -7.26
C LEU A 142 13.98 -0.97 -5.89
N ALA A 143 14.00 -2.04 -5.10
CA ALA A 143 14.65 -2.04 -3.79
C ALA A 143 16.18 -1.98 -3.89
N GLN A 144 16.77 -2.59 -4.92
CA GLN A 144 18.20 -2.45 -5.23
C GLN A 144 18.57 -1.00 -5.55
N HIS A 145 17.65 -0.23 -6.12
CA HIS A 145 17.90 1.17 -6.49
C HIS A 145 17.53 2.15 -5.37
N TYR A 146 16.34 2.02 -4.75
CA TYR A 146 15.81 2.99 -3.77
C TYR A 146 15.71 2.48 -2.33
N GLY A 147 16.02 1.23 -2.08
CA GLY A 147 15.93 0.60 -0.74
C GLY A 147 16.95 1.14 0.26
N THR A 148 17.05 0.48 1.41
CA THR A 148 17.90 0.95 2.52
C THR A 148 19.40 0.95 2.18
N THR A 149 19.83 0.18 1.20
CA THR A 149 21.21 0.15 0.66
C THR A 149 21.23 0.44 -0.83
N GLY A 150 20.20 1.11 -1.34
CA GLY A 150 19.99 1.30 -2.77
C GLY A 150 21.07 2.19 -3.42
N SER A 151 21.39 1.90 -4.71
CA SER A 151 22.43 2.57 -5.49
C SER A 151 22.15 4.07 -5.67
N PHE A 152 20.89 4.46 -5.85
CA PHE A 152 20.47 5.86 -5.97
C PHE A 152 21.06 6.76 -4.88
N TRP A 153 21.10 6.27 -3.63
CA TRP A 153 21.59 7.06 -2.51
C TRP A 153 23.12 7.21 -2.51
N ALA A 154 23.84 6.27 -3.08
CA ALA A 154 25.29 6.36 -3.26
C ALA A 154 25.65 7.29 -4.42
N GLU A 155 24.84 7.27 -5.47
CA GLU A 155 25.01 8.13 -6.66
C GLU A 155 24.63 9.60 -6.38
N HIS A 156 23.81 9.86 -5.34
CA HIS A 156 23.34 11.20 -4.96
C HIS A 156 23.72 11.57 -3.51
N PRO A 157 25.01 11.64 -3.14
CA PRO A 157 25.44 11.85 -1.76
C PRO A 157 25.04 13.21 -1.17
N GLY A 158 24.70 14.19 -2.02
CA GLY A 158 24.21 15.51 -1.61
C GLY A 158 22.73 15.57 -1.26
N LEU A 159 21.95 14.50 -1.52
CA LEU A 159 20.55 14.47 -1.16
C LEU A 159 20.32 13.98 0.29
N PRO A 160 19.33 14.55 1.01
CA PRO A 160 18.86 13.96 2.26
C PRO A 160 18.42 12.52 2.02
N ARG A 161 18.93 11.59 2.83
CA ARG A 161 18.66 10.17 2.62
C ARG A 161 17.26 9.77 3.13
N HIS A 162 16.36 9.44 2.21
CA HIS A 162 14.99 9.00 2.46
C HIS A 162 14.66 7.71 1.71
N PRO A 163 15.32 6.57 2.03
CA PRO A 163 15.12 5.32 1.31
C PRO A 163 13.69 4.80 1.44
N ILE A 164 13.25 4.06 0.44
CA ILE A 164 12.01 3.30 0.51
C ILE A 164 12.24 2.12 1.45
N THR A 165 11.54 2.12 2.58
CA THR A 165 11.64 1.07 3.60
C THR A 165 10.41 0.20 3.70
N ALA A 166 9.33 0.55 3.00
CA ALA A 166 8.04 -0.11 3.10
C ALA A 166 7.41 -0.27 1.70
N TRP A 167 7.10 -1.50 1.34
CA TRP A 167 6.66 -1.91 0.01
C TRP A 167 5.27 -2.51 0.08
N GLN A 168 4.27 -1.87 -0.51
CA GLN A 168 2.91 -2.38 -0.57
C GLN A 168 2.73 -3.23 -1.83
N ILE A 169 2.31 -4.48 -1.64
CA ILE A 169 2.14 -5.43 -2.73
C ILE A 169 0.68 -5.48 -3.15
N TRP A 170 0.39 -4.90 -4.32
CA TRP A 170 -0.93 -4.82 -4.92
C TRP A 170 -1.91 -3.86 -4.23
N ASN A 171 -3.10 -3.68 -4.84
CA ASN A 171 -4.23 -2.91 -4.29
C ASN A 171 -5.54 -3.68 -4.44
N GLU A 172 -6.36 -3.72 -3.40
CA GLU A 172 -7.75 -4.22 -3.35
C GLU A 172 -8.00 -5.59 -4.04
N PRO A 173 -7.18 -6.64 -3.82
CA PRO A 173 -7.32 -7.92 -4.51
C PRO A 173 -8.59 -8.70 -4.13
N ASN A 174 -9.37 -8.20 -3.21
CA ASN A 174 -10.69 -8.69 -2.85
C ASN A 174 -11.81 -8.13 -3.75
N LEU A 175 -11.47 -7.27 -4.72
CA LEU A 175 -12.39 -6.68 -5.68
C LEU A 175 -12.14 -7.21 -7.10
N PRO A 176 -13.19 -7.53 -7.88
CA PRO A 176 -13.03 -8.02 -9.25
C PRO A 176 -12.41 -6.98 -10.20
N VAL A 177 -12.46 -5.68 -9.86
CA VAL A 177 -11.82 -4.62 -10.65
C VAL A 177 -10.29 -4.60 -10.51
N TYR A 178 -9.74 -5.28 -9.50
CA TYR A 178 -8.30 -5.37 -9.25
C TYR A 178 -7.77 -6.80 -9.23
N TRP A 179 -8.63 -7.81 -9.39
CA TRP A 179 -8.21 -9.20 -9.46
C TRP A 179 -9.14 -10.03 -10.33
N GLN A 180 -8.78 -10.18 -11.59
CA GLN A 180 -9.51 -10.95 -12.58
C GLN A 180 -9.00 -12.39 -12.69
N PRO A 181 -9.85 -13.36 -13.11
CA PRO A 181 -11.28 -13.19 -13.42
C PRO A 181 -12.18 -13.08 -12.19
N ARG A 182 -11.63 -13.34 -11.00
CA ARG A 182 -12.32 -13.21 -9.70
C ARG A 182 -11.32 -13.14 -8.55
N PRO A 183 -11.64 -12.41 -7.45
CA PRO A 183 -10.81 -12.37 -6.26
C PRO A 183 -10.38 -13.76 -5.77
N ASN A 184 -9.08 -13.93 -5.52
CA ASN A 184 -8.48 -15.19 -5.10
C ASN A 184 -7.42 -14.95 -4.01
N ALA A 185 -7.82 -15.18 -2.76
CA ALA A 185 -6.94 -14.93 -1.62
C ALA A 185 -5.72 -15.88 -1.57
N ALA A 186 -5.84 -17.11 -2.07
CA ALA A 186 -4.72 -18.06 -2.07
C ALA A 186 -3.64 -17.65 -3.09
N ALA A 187 -4.05 -17.29 -4.31
CA ALA A 187 -3.13 -16.79 -5.33
C ALA A 187 -2.49 -15.46 -4.88
N TYR A 188 -3.25 -14.56 -4.26
CA TYR A 188 -2.70 -13.34 -3.71
C TYR A 188 -1.65 -13.59 -2.61
N VAL A 189 -1.90 -14.55 -1.70
CA VAL A 189 -0.94 -14.93 -0.65
C VAL A 189 0.33 -15.55 -1.24
N GLN A 190 0.20 -16.35 -2.30
CA GLN A 190 1.37 -16.88 -3.03
C GLN A 190 2.21 -15.74 -3.62
N MET A 191 1.57 -14.80 -4.34
CA MET A 191 2.24 -13.60 -4.88
C MET A 191 2.93 -12.80 -3.79
N LEU A 192 2.25 -12.53 -2.68
CA LEU A 192 2.76 -11.78 -1.54
C LEU A 192 4.00 -12.46 -0.91
N ARG A 193 3.99 -13.79 -0.79
CA ARG A 193 5.12 -14.55 -0.26
C ARG A 193 6.33 -14.47 -1.17
N LEU A 194 6.14 -14.66 -2.47
CA LEU A 194 7.22 -14.58 -3.47
C LEU A 194 7.80 -13.16 -3.50
N ALA A 195 6.95 -12.13 -3.49
CA ALA A 195 7.40 -10.74 -3.42
C ALA A 195 8.19 -10.45 -2.14
N SER A 196 7.72 -10.93 -0.99
CA SER A 196 8.43 -10.80 0.29
C SER A 196 9.81 -11.44 0.25
N GLN A 197 9.93 -12.65 -0.30
CA GLN A 197 11.20 -13.35 -0.42
C GLN A 197 12.19 -12.59 -1.30
N LYS A 198 11.77 -12.19 -2.50
CA LYS A 198 12.62 -11.53 -3.49
C LYS A 198 13.07 -10.14 -3.02
N ILE A 199 12.16 -9.32 -2.51
CA ILE A 199 12.49 -7.97 -2.01
C ILE A 199 13.42 -8.06 -0.80
N LYS A 200 13.13 -8.96 0.16
CA LYS A 200 13.98 -9.12 1.36
C LYS A 200 15.32 -9.78 1.08
N ALA A 201 15.50 -10.46 -0.05
CA ALA A 201 16.80 -10.98 -0.46
C ALA A 201 17.78 -9.84 -0.80
N VAL A 202 17.28 -8.71 -1.34
CA VAL A 202 18.10 -7.56 -1.73
C VAL A 202 18.09 -6.44 -0.66
N ASP A 203 16.97 -6.25 0.04
CA ASP A 203 16.86 -5.33 1.18
C ASP A 203 16.26 -6.07 2.40
N PRO A 204 17.09 -6.72 3.23
CA PRO A 204 16.61 -7.44 4.40
C PRO A 204 15.81 -6.59 5.39
N ASN A 205 15.90 -5.27 5.35
CA ASN A 205 15.18 -4.34 6.21
C ASN A 205 13.82 -3.91 5.64
N ALA A 206 13.48 -4.30 4.43
CA ALA A 206 12.21 -3.96 3.80
C ALA A 206 11.00 -4.44 4.64
N GLU A 207 10.07 -3.52 4.92
CA GLU A 207 8.74 -3.83 5.45
C GLU A 207 7.82 -4.22 4.28
N ILE A 208 7.30 -5.44 4.30
CA ILE A 208 6.34 -5.89 3.30
C ILE A 208 4.93 -5.66 3.82
N ILE A 209 4.17 -4.86 3.07
CA ILE A 209 2.80 -4.47 3.39
C ILE A 209 1.84 -5.18 2.43
N THR A 210 0.76 -5.76 2.96
CA THR A 210 -0.28 -6.31 2.08
C THR A 210 -0.95 -5.23 1.26
N ALA A 211 -1.67 -5.60 0.22
CA ALA A 211 -2.64 -4.73 -0.45
C ALA A 211 -3.60 -4.12 0.58
N GLY A 212 -4.04 -2.89 0.32
CA GLY A 212 -5.14 -2.29 1.05
C GLY A 212 -6.44 -3.03 0.76
N ILE A 213 -7.09 -3.58 1.76
CA ILE A 213 -8.32 -4.38 1.59
C ILE A 213 -9.51 -3.57 2.08
N PRO A 214 -10.46 -3.15 1.19
CA PRO A 214 -11.68 -2.46 1.58
C PRO A 214 -12.78 -3.41 2.04
N ASP A 215 -13.69 -2.91 2.87
CA ASP A 215 -14.96 -3.58 3.14
C ASP A 215 -15.97 -3.20 2.05
N SER A 216 -15.96 -3.93 0.96
CA SER A 216 -16.77 -3.66 -0.23
C SER A 216 -17.96 -4.62 -0.35
N ARG A 217 -19.05 -4.11 -0.96
CA ARG A 217 -20.24 -4.86 -1.34
C ARG A 217 -20.49 -4.85 -2.85
N ILE A 218 -19.50 -4.45 -3.63
CA ILE A 218 -19.55 -4.52 -5.10
C ILE A 218 -19.79 -5.99 -5.50
N LYS A 219 -20.62 -6.22 -6.52
CA LYS A 219 -20.91 -7.57 -7.03
C LYS A 219 -19.59 -8.29 -7.38
N GLY A 220 -19.42 -9.50 -6.87
CA GLY A 220 -18.20 -10.30 -7.05
C GLY A 220 -17.08 -10.00 -6.06
N SER A 221 -17.21 -8.97 -5.20
CA SER A 221 -16.21 -8.71 -4.15
C SER A 221 -16.31 -9.71 -3.00
N ILE A 222 -15.19 -9.90 -2.29
CA ILE A 222 -15.15 -10.63 -1.03
C ILE A 222 -15.05 -9.60 0.11
N PRO A 223 -15.99 -9.60 1.09
CA PRO A 223 -15.93 -8.68 2.23
C PRO A 223 -14.59 -8.77 2.99
N LEU A 224 -14.09 -7.64 3.49
CA LEU A 224 -12.80 -7.50 4.15
C LEU A 224 -12.50 -8.62 5.17
N ALA A 225 -13.37 -8.80 6.15
CA ALA A 225 -13.13 -9.79 7.20
C ALA A 225 -13.07 -11.23 6.66
N ARG A 226 -13.88 -11.55 5.64
CA ARG A 226 -13.86 -12.86 4.96
C ARG A 226 -12.58 -13.05 4.17
N TYR A 227 -12.12 -12.02 3.44
CA TYR A 227 -10.90 -12.09 2.66
C TYR A 227 -9.67 -12.27 3.55
N VAL A 228 -9.56 -11.51 4.64
CA VAL A 228 -8.48 -11.69 5.63
C VAL A 228 -8.50 -13.10 6.23
N LYS A 229 -9.68 -13.66 6.56
CA LYS A 229 -9.78 -15.06 7.01
C LYS A 229 -9.25 -16.03 5.95
N GLN A 230 -9.59 -15.82 4.68
CA GLN A 230 -9.10 -16.66 3.56
C GLN A 230 -7.59 -16.55 3.39
N MET A 231 -7.02 -15.35 3.51
CA MET A 231 -5.57 -15.15 3.47
C MET A 231 -4.86 -15.96 4.56
N TYR A 232 -5.31 -15.88 5.81
CA TYR A 232 -4.70 -16.64 6.91
C TYR A 232 -4.84 -18.15 6.73
N ARG A 233 -5.98 -18.64 6.22
CA ARG A 233 -6.18 -20.05 5.86
C ARG A 233 -5.29 -20.53 4.72
N ALA A 234 -4.94 -19.62 3.81
CA ALA A 234 -3.96 -19.86 2.73
C ALA A 234 -2.49 -19.73 3.20
N GLY A 235 -2.24 -19.60 4.50
CA GLY A 235 -0.90 -19.55 5.06
C GLY A 235 -0.23 -18.18 4.92
N ALA A 236 -0.97 -17.08 5.03
CA ALA A 236 -0.41 -15.73 4.94
C ALA A 236 0.52 -15.37 6.11
N ALA A 237 0.49 -16.11 7.22
CA ALA A 237 1.38 -15.86 8.35
C ALA A 237 2.86 -15.95 7.92
N GLY A 238 3.65 -14.91 8.21
CA GLY A 238 5.05 -14.83 7.81
C GLY A 238 5.31 -14.39 6.36
N ALA A 239 4.26 -14.22 5.53
CA ALA A 239 4.42 -13.71 4.17
C ALA A 239 4.51 -12.17 4.09
N PHE A 240 4.22 -11.46 5.17
CA PHE A 240 4.23 -10.01 5.26
C PHE A 240 4.50 -9.53 6.69
N ASP A 241 4.86 -8.26 6.84
CA ASP A 241 5.10 -7.62 8.14
C ASP A 241 3.87 -6.83 8.63
N THR A 242 3.17 -6.16 7.72
CA THR A 242 2.03 -5.27 8.01
C THR A 242 0.81 -5.60 7.15
N LEU A 243 -0.35 -5.78 7.81
CA LEU A 243 -1.64 -5.92 7.13
C LEU A 243 -2.22 -4.52 6.85
N ALA A 244 -2.48 -4.23 5.58
CA ALA A 244 -3.11 -2.98 5.18
C ALA A 244 -4.63 -3.12 4.97
N VAL A 245 -5.34 -2.04 5.29
CA VAL A 245 -6.80 -1.91 5.15
C VAL A 245 -7.11 -0.58 4.46
N ASN A 246 -7.94 -0.59 3.42
CA ASN A 246 -8.58 0.61 2.92
C ASN A 246 -9.80 0.89 3.80
N GLY A 247 -9.59 1.80 4.76
CA GLY A 247 -10.44 1.98 5.94
C GLY A 247 -11.63 2.90 5.72
N TYR A 248 -12.34 2.76 4.61
CA TYR A 248 -13.53 3.57 4.33
C TYR A 248 -14.70 3.19 5.23
N ALA A 249 -15.23 4.14 5.99
CA ALA A 249 -16.34 3.97 6.91
C ALA A 249 -17.17 5.26 7.04
N PRO A 250 -18.45 5.20 7.48
CA PRO A 250 -19.35 6.36 7.45
C PRO A 250 -18.93 7.55 8.29
N THR A 251 -18.15 7.36 9.35
CA THR A 251 -17.67 8.43 10.24
C THR A 251 -16.26 8.17 10.74
N GLY A 252 -15.59 9.19 11.27
CA GLY A 252 -14.26 9.04 11.87
C GLY A 252 -14.23 8.02 13.03
N LYS A 253 -15.30 7.95 13.84
CA LYS A 253 -15.44 6.91 14.89
C LYS A 253 -15.58 5.51 14.30
N ALA A 254 -16.32 5.38 13.20
CA ALA A 254 -16.53 4.10 12.52
C ALA A 254 -15.23 3.53 11.95
N VAL A 255 -14.33 4.37 11.41
CA VAL A 255 -12.98 3.94 10.99
C VAL A 255 -12.22 3.31 12.17
N ILE A 256 -12.23 3.95 13.33
CA ILE A 256 -11.56 3.42 14.54
C ILE A 256 -12.18 2.08 14.96
N GLY A 257 -13.51 1.96 14.86
CA GLY A 257 -14.27 0.73 15.15
C GLY A 257 -13.87 -0.42 14.20
N LEU A 258 -13.75 -0.10 12.89
CA LEU A 258 -13.30 -1.05 11.86
C LEU A 258 -11.91 -1.61 12.20
N ILE A 259 -10.94 -0.75 12.49
CA ILE A 259 -9.58 -1.20 12.79
C ILE A 259 -9.51 -2.00 14.10
N LYS A 260 -10.29 -1.65 15.11
CA LYS A 260 -10.44 -2.48 16.32
C LYS A 260 -11.00 -3.87 15.99
N HIS A 261 -11.97 -3.97 15.08
CA HIS A 261 -12.51 -5.26 14.62
C HIS A 261 -11.43 -6.08 13.91
N ILE A 262 -10.71 -5.49 12.95
CA ILE A 262 -9.62 -6.16 12.23
C ILE A 262 -8.50 -6.60 13.18
N ARG A 263 -8.14 -5.78 14.17
CA ARG A 263 -7.16 -6.18 15.19
C ARG A 263 -7.58 -7.43 15.95
N ARG A 264 -8.84 -7.53 16.37
CA ARG A 264 -9.36 -8.73 17.03
C ARG A 264 -9.33 -9.95 16.10
N LEU A 265 -9.74 -9.76 14.84
CA LEU A 265 -9.72 -10.81 13.83
C LEU A 265 -8.29 -11.38 13.63
N VAL A 266 -7.31 -10.50 13.41
CA VAL A 266 -5.90 -10.89 13.21
C VAL A 266 -5.33 -11.57 14.44
N ASN A 267 -5.66 -11.10 15.64
CA ASN A 267 -5.25 -11.76 16.90
C ASN A 267 -5.80 -13.19 17.01
N GLY A 268 -7.03 -13.41 16.53
CA GLY A 268 -7.67 -14.75 16.51
C GLY A 268 -6.98 -15.76 15.60
N PHE A 269 -6.22 -15.28 14.60
CA PHE A 269 -5.36 -16.12 13.74
C PHE A 269 -3.89 -16.21 14.20
N GLY A 270 -3.60 -15.88 15.42
CA GLY A 270 -2.23 -15.88 15.94
C GLY A 270 -1.39 -14.67 15.55
N GLY A 271 -1.93 -13.74 14.75
CA GLY A 271 -1.23 -12.55 14.26
C GLY A 271 -1.09 -11.42 15.30
N ARG A 272 -0.86 -11.75 16.58
CA ARG A 272 -0.70 -10.74 17.65
C ARG A 272 0.48 -9.82 17.39
N ALA A 273 1.54 -10.30 16.76
CA ALA A 273 2.72 -9.52 16.38
C ALA A 273 2.50 -8.67 15.12
N THR A 274 1.59 -9.09 14.21
CA THR A 274 1.33 -8.42 12.94
C THR A 274 0.96 -6.94 13.14
N ALA A 275 1.65 -6.04 12.47
CA ALA A 275 1.30 -4.63 12.45
C ALA A 275 0.07 -4.37 11.56
N LEU A 276 -0.60 -3.24 11.76
CA LEU A 276 -1.69 -2.76 10.90
C LEU A 276 -1.32 -1.42 10.28
N ARG A 277 -1.87 -1.14 9.09
CA ARG A 277 -1.83 0.16 8.44
C ARG A 277 -3.18 0.45 7.79
N ILE A 278 -3.61 1.69 7.81
CA ILE A 278 -4.70 2.16 6.94
C ILE A 278 -4.02 2.74 5.71
N SER A 279 -4.12 2.03 4.58
CA SER A 279 -3.52 2.46 3.31
C SER A 279 -4.35 3.48 2.55
N GLU A 280 -5.65 3.55 2.85
CA GLU A 280 -6.55 4.59 2.36
C GLU A 280 -7.70 4.81 3.35
N PHE A 281 -8.03 6.06 3.60
CA PHE A 281 -9.28 6.49 4.22
C PHE A 281 -9.58 7.93 3.81
N GLY A 282 -10.85 8.29 3.77
CA GLY A 282 -11.29 9.61 3.39
C GLY A 282 -12.80 9.68 3.25
N TRP A 283 -13.30 10.85 2.97
CA TRP A 283 -14.71 11.14 2.70
C TRP A 283 -14.82 12.16 1.60
N ALA A 284 -15.88 12.05 0.82
CA ALA A 284 -16.20 13.01 -0.22
C ALA A 284 -17.05 14.17 0.33
N ASP A 285 -16.79 15.39 -0.14
CA ASP A 285 -17.67 16.53 0.11
C ASP A 285 -18.88 16.56 -0.81
N ARG A 286 -18.79 15.86 -1.96
CA ARG A 286 -19.82 15.77 -3.02
C ARG A 286 -19.65 14.48 -3.82
N GLY A 287 -20.40 14.35 -4.88
CA GLY A 287 -20.33 13.23 -5.83
C GLY A 287 -21.41 12.17 -5.58
N PRO A 288 -21.72 11.36 -6.61
CA PRO A 288 -22.72 10.31 -6.50
C PRO A 288 -22.25 9.17 -5.62
N GLU A 289 -23.20 8.62 -4.83
CA GLU A 289 -22.98 7.49 -3.97
C GLU A 289 -24.24 6.60 -3.92
N HIS A 290 -24.03 5.27 -3.91
CA HIS A 290 -25.08 4.29 -3.72
C HIS A 290 -24.66 3.21 -2.71
N PRO A 291 -25.32 3.06 -1.56
CA PRO A 291 -26.39 3.93 -1.02
C PRO A 291 -25.87 5.30 -0.59
N LYS A 292 -26.73 6.31 -0.62
CA LYS A 292 -26.38 7.70 -0.24
C LYS A 292 -25.99 7.80 1.25
N GLY A 293 -25.10 8.75 1.57
CA GLY A 293 -24.80 9.18 2.94
C GLY A 293 -23.81 8.30 3.70
N ARG A 294 -23.10 7.38 3.02
CA ARG A 294 -22.08 6.55 3.65
C ARG A 294 -20.68 7.17 3.57
N PHE A 295 -20.30 7.69 2.41
CA PHE A 295 -18.97 8.26 2.15
C PHE A 295 -19.03 9.69 1.62
N THR A 296 -20.15 10.10 1.00
CA THR A 296 -20.43 11.48 0.64
C THR A 296 -21.06 12.18 1.84
N VAL A 297 -20.26 12.97 2.55
CA VAL A 297 -20.61 13.52 3.87
C VAL A 297 -20.69 15.05 3.91
N GLY A 298 -20.47 15.70 2.77
CA GLY A 298 -20.55 17.15 2.64
C GLY A 298 -19.60 17.88 3.61
N ARG A 299 -20.13 18.86 4.35
CA ARG A 299 -19.37 19.64 5.33
C ARG A 299 -18.69 18.82 6.44
N ASN A 300 -19.07 17.57 6.64
CA ASN A 300 -18.48 16.69 7.64
C ASN A 300 -17.14 16.07 7.21
N GLN A 301 -16.70 16.23 5.95
CA GLN A 301 -15.41 15.74 5.46
C GLN A 301 -14.27 16.13 6.43
N GLY A 302 -14.14 17.40 6.76
CA GLY A 302 -13.09 17.88 7.66
C GLY A 302 -13.22 17.40 9.11
N PRO A 303 -14.36 17.56 9.78
CA PRO A 303 -14.59 17.04 11.13
C PRO A 303 -14.32 15.55 11.28
N TYR A 304 -14.76 14.72 10.33
CA TYR A 304 -14.52 13.28 10.37
C TYR A 304 -13.04 12.94 10.14
N THR A 305 -12.35 13.66 9.24
CA THR A 305 -10.91 13.54 9.04
C THR A 305 -10.14 13.83 10.33
N TYR A 306 -10.45 14.93 11.00
CA TYR A 306 -9.85 15.29 12.28
C TYR A 306 -10.09 14.23 13.37
N GLN A 307 -11.33 13.76 13.49
CA GLN A 307 -11.72 12.73 14.46
C GLN A 307 -10.98 11.42 14.24
N ALA A 308 -10.89 10.97 12.97
CA ALA A 308 -10.20 9.73 12.60
C ALA A 308 -8.70 9.81 12.93
N ILE A 309 -8.00 10.84 12.43
CA ILE A 309 -6.56 10.99 12.64
C ILE A 309 -6.21 10.99 14.13
N ARG A 310 -6.88 11.82 14.93
CA ARG A 310 -6.59 11.91 16.37
C ARG A 310 -6.94 10.63 17.14
N GLY A 311 -8.10 10.05 16.82
CA GLY A 311 -8.55 8.83 17.50
C GLY A 311 -7.66 7.62 17.19
N LEU A 312 -7.22 7.49 15.94
CA LEU A 312 -6.30 6.44 15.51
C LEU A 312 -4.90 6.63 16.12
N TRP A 313 -4.40 7.88 16.18
CA TRP A 313 -3.14 8.18 16.86
C TRP A 313 -3.17 7.77 18.34
N LYS A 314 -4.22 8.14 19.07
CA LYS A 314 -4.41 7.73 20.48
C LYS A 314 -4.43 6.21 20.64
N ALA A 315 -5.07 5.50 19.70
CA ALA A 315 -5.21 4.05 19.75
C ALA A 315 -4.02 3.27 19.15
N ARG A 316 -3.05 3.93 18.51
CA ARG A 316 -2.04 3.30 17.65
C ARG A 316 -1.23 2.20 18.33
N LYS A 317 -0.80 2.41 19.59
CA LYS A 317 -0.02 1.42 20.35
C LYS A 317 -0.85 0.15 20.59
N LYS A 318 -2.09 0.30 21.10
CA LYS A 318 -3.02 -0.82 21.36
C LYS A 318 -3.39 -1.58 20.09
N LEU A 319 -3.52 -0.89 18.96
CA LEU A 319 -3.89 -1.47 17.68
C LEU A 319 -2.67 -1.96 16.89
N LYS A 320 -1.44 -1.70 17.34
CA LYS A 320 -0.21 -1.89 16.56
C LYS A 320 -0.31 -1.24 15.17
N LEU A 321 -0.90 -0.04 15.14
CA LEU A 321 -1.14 0.72 13.92
C LEU A 321 0.09 1.57 13.60
N ARG A 322 0.72 1.30 12.46
CA ARG A 322 1.96 1.96 12.04
C ARG A 322 1.74 3.26 11.29
N GLY A 323 0.59 3.43 10.67
CA GLY A 323 0.27 4.65 9.95
C GLY A 323 -1.09 4.61 9.28
N ILE A 324 -1.47 5.77 8.78
CA ILE A 324 -2.72 6.00 8.05
C ILE A 324 -2.45 6.90 6.86
N VAL A 325 -3.11 6.66 5.73
CA VAL A 325 -2.95 7.45 4.52
C VAL A 325 -4.30 8.02 4.12
N TYR A 326 -4.38 9.33 4.00
CA TYR A 326 -5.58 10.03 3.56
C TYR A 326 -5.69 9.94 2.02
N TYR A 327 -6.84 9.53 1.54
CA TYR A 327 -7.22 9.51 0.13
C TYR A 327 -8.29 10.58 -0.12
N ASP A 328 -8.01 11.66 -0.82
CA ASP A 328 -6.90 11.94 -1.66
C ASP A 328 -6.35 13.36 -1.38
N TRP A 329 -5.17 13.72 -1.91
CA TRP A 329 -4.68 15.10 -1.81
C TRP A 329 -5.53 16.06 -2.61
N ARG A 330 -5.93 15.68 -3.83
CA ARG A 330 -6.72 16.49 -4.77
C ARG A 330 -7.85 15.68 -5.37
N ASP A 331 -9.01 16.32 -5.64
CA ASP A 331 -10.11 15.69 -6.36
C ASP A 331 -9.64 15.18 -7.74
N GLN A 332 -10.14 14.03 -8.13
CA GLN A 332 -9.81 13.40 -9.40
C GLN A 332 -10.81 13.81 -10.49
N PRO A 333 -10.40 13.83 -11.76
CA PRO A 333 -11.33 14.03 -12.86
C PRO A 333 -12.32 12.86 -12.98
N VAL A 334 -13.49 13.16 -13.53
CA VAL A 334 -14.43 12.12 -13.93
C VAL A 334 -13.77 11.23 -14.99
N TYR A 335 -13.84 9.92 -14.81
CA TYR A 335 -13.21 8.98 -15.73
C TYR A 335 -13.80 9.08 -17.14
N ALA A 336 -13.04 8.64 -18.13
CA ALA A 336 -13.51 8.52 -19.50
C ALA A 336 -14.83 7.74 -19.56
N GLY A 337 -15.77 8.19 -20.40
CA GLY A 337 -17.11 7.63 -20.44
C GLY A 337 -18.09 8.16 -19.37
N GLY A 338 -17.74 9.24 -18.66
CA GLY A 338 -18.61 9.91 -17.68
C GLY A 338 -18.75 9.17 -16.36
N LYS A 339 -17.87 8.21 -16.06
CA LYS A 339 -17.91 7.41 -14.83
C LYS A 339 -17.54 8.26 -13.62
N ASN A 340 -18.53 8.67 -12.85
CA ASN A 340 -18.41 9.48 -11.66
C ASN A 340 -18.86 8.71 -10.42
N PHE A 341 -18.15 8.88 -9.29
CA PHE A 341 -18.49 8.30 -7.99
C PHE A 341 -17.83 9.11 -6.85
N TRP A 342 -18.25 8.88 -5.62
CA TRP A 342 -17.79 9.60 -4.44
C TRP A 342 -16.26 9.66 -4.29
N GLY A 343 -15.55 8.59 -4.63
CA GLY A 343 -14.09 8.49 -4.47
C GLY A 343 -13.29 9.55 -5.25
N LEU A 344 -13.87 10.11 -6.34
CA LEU A 344 -13.22 11.18 -7.11
C LEU A 344 -13.31 12.56 -6.43
N HIS A 345 -14.05 12.66 -5.32
CA HIS A 345 -14.33 13.92 -4.62
C HIS A 345 -13.85 13.93 -3.17
N THR A 346 -12.89 13.06 -2.84
CA THR A 346 -12.31 12.93 -1.49
C THR A 346 -11.16 13.90 -1.22
N GLY A 347 -10.68 14.59 -2.24
CA GLY A 347 -9.53 15.49 -2.15
C GLY A 347 -9.60 16.52 -1.00
N LEU A 348 -8.45 16.88 -0.48
CA LEU A 348 -8.27 18.05 0.39
C LEU A 348 -8.23 19.34 -0.41
N LEU A 349 -7.91 19.24 -1.70
CA LEU A 349 -8.00 20.29 -2.71
C LEU A 349 -9.11 19.93 -3.71
N THR A 350 -9.68 20.94 -4.35
CA THR A 350 -10.54 20.75 -5.52
C THR A 350 -9.72 20.30 -6.72
N ILE A 351 -10.38 19.85 -7.80
CA ILE A 351 -9.71 19.48 -9.04
C ILE A 351 -8.84 20.62 -9.64
N ASN A 352 -9.15 21.86 -9.35
CA ASN A 352 -8.38 23.04 -9.78
C ASN A 352 -7.34 23.49 -8.72
N GLY A 353 -7.00 22.63 -7.75
CA GLY A 353 -5.99 22.92 -6.74
C GLY A 353 -6.42 23.89 -5.63
N LYS A 354 -7.68 24.36 -5.60
CA LYS A 354 -8.16 25.25 -4.55
C LYS A 354 -8.38 24.49 -3.23
N PRO A 355 -7.93 25.02 -2.07
CA PRO A 355 -8.13 24.37 -0.77
C PRO A 355 -9.62 24.18 -0.44
N LYS A 356 -9.98 22.96 -0.03
CA LYS A 356 -11.29 22.69 0.57
C LYS A 356 -11.28 22.97 2.09
N PRO A 357 -12.43 23.20 2.73
CA PRO A 357 -12.50 23.36 4.18
C PRO A 357 -11.86 22.21 4.97
N ALA A 358 -11.89 21.00 4.43
CA ALA A 358 -11.28 19.80 5.01
C ALA A 358 -9.76 19.93 5.19
N LEU A 359 -9.05 20.65 4.33
CA LEU A 359 -7.61 20.86 4.46
C LEU A 359 -7.22 21.52 5.79
N ARG A 360 -8.01 22.49 6.26
CA ARG A 360 -7.78 23.14 7.56
C ARG A 360 -7.89 22.14 8.72
N TRP A 361 -8.88 21.25 8.69
CA TRP A 361 -9.07 20.21 9.68
C TRP A 361 -7.96 19.16 9.65
N PHE A 362 -7.55 18.78 8.46
CA PHE A 362 -6.42 17.87 8.25
C PHE A 362 -5.13 18.45 8.85
N LYS A 363 -4.75 19.69 8.48
CA LYS A 363 -3.60 20.40 9.07
C LYS A 363 -3.66 20.47 10.59
N LYS A 364 -4.85 20.83 11.16
CA LYS A 364 -5.06 20.87 12.59
C LYS A 364 -4.85 19.49 13.23
N ALA A 365 -5.35 18.42 12.62
CA ALA A 365 -5.18 17.08 13.13
C ALA A 365 -3.71 16.66 13.13
N VAL A 366 -3.00 16.79 12.01
CA VAL A 366 -1.58 16.40 11.86
C VAL A 366 -0.70 17.16 12.87
N ARG A 367 -0.86 18.48 12.98
CA ARG A 367 -0.10 19.31 13.94
C ARG A 367 -0.34 18.91 15.41
N SER A 368 -1.51 18.40 15.74
CA SER A 368 -1.87 18.01 17.10
C SER A 368 -1.34 16.64 17.54
N LEU A 369 -0.57 15.95 16.69
CA LEU A 369 0.07 14.66 17.01
C LEU A 369 1.48 14.84 17.62
N ARG A 370 2.03 16.02 17.49
CA ARG A 370 3.37 16.41 17.98
C ARG A 370 3.35 16.70 19.47
#